data_de2fda6c7a57b786fa37eb63d010b1b8
#
_entry.id   de2fda6c7a57b786fa37eb63d010b1b8
#
_cell.length_a   1.000
_cell.length_b   1.000
_cell.length_c   1.000
_cell.angle_alpha   90.00
_cell.angle_beta   90.00
_cell.angle_gamma   90.00
#
_symmetry.space_group_name_H-M   'P 1'
#
loop_
_entity.id
_entity.type
_entity.pdbx_description
1 polymer ?
#
loop_
_entity_poly.entity_id
_entity_poly.type
_entity_poly.pdbx_seq_one_letter_code
_entity_poly.pdbx_strand_id
1 'polypeptide(L)'
;MTVTDPEKLEFIHGLTKDVPHGRRSFFDHLLKTAGVMEKLCKDISINKSRYLIDAALFHSIYGTSYFKHRSDVTREKVTLIIGEKAETLVEFYCNLPDRQIQILQHKFKPDQLQRDLYMLEYANVVEQSVDDVQSTGALNPAKIFMMRLIRANLMDHYNLKMPPLPFNFPSK
;
A
#
# COMPACT_ATOMS: atom_id res chain seq x y z
N MET A 1 -10.43 -14.37 -5.37
CA MET A 1 -10.94 -13.03 -5.78
C MET A 1 -9.72 -12.25 -6.19
N THR A 2 -9.60 -11.92 -7.42
CA THR A 2 -8.38 -11.35 -8.01
C THR A 2 -8.50 -9.82 -8.05
N VAL A 3 -7.39 -9.10 -8.01
CA VAL A 3 -7.25 -7.63 -8.22
C VAL A 3 -7.93 -7.15 -9.53
N THR A 4 -8.77 -7.97 -10.12
CA THR A 4 -9.28 -7.87 -11.48
C THR A 4 -10.71 -7.38 -11.54
N ASP A 5 -10.90 -6.11 -11.19
CA ASP A 5 -12.02 -5.36 -11.72
C ASP A 5 -11.51 -4.67 -13.01
N PRO A 6 -11.95 -5.10 -14.20
CA PRO A 6 -11.41 -4.59 -15.47
C PRO A 6 -11.56 -3.08 -15.61
N GLU A 7 -12.68 -2.50 -15.14
CA GLU A 7 -12.95 -1.07 -15.20
C GLU A 7 -11.94 -0.28 -14.37
N LYS A 8 -11.65 -0.74 -13.15
CA LYS A 8 -10.65 -0.11 -12.27
C LYS A 8 -9.25 -0.20 -12.85
N LEU A 9 -8.90 -1.35 -13.41
CA LEU A 9 -7.60 -1.56 -14.03
C LEU A 9 -7.42 -0.70 -15.27
N GLU A 10 -8.42 -0.62 -16.14
CA GLU A 10 -8.38 0.24 -17.32
C GLU A 10 -8.25 1.70 -16.93
N PHE A 11 -9.04 2.14 -15.95
CA PHE A 11 -9.00 3.51 -15.45
C PHE A 11 -7.61 3.88 -14.91
N ILE A 12 -7.05 3.10 -13.97
CA ILE A 12 -5.75 3.40 -13.37
C ILE A 12 -4.60 3.24 -14.37
N HIS A 13 -4.69 2.25 -15.27
CA HIS A 13 -3.71 2.05 -16.35
C HIS A 13 -3.66 3.28 -17.27
N GLY A 14 -4.81 3.79 -17.68
CA GLY A 14 -4.89 5.00 -18.52
C GLY A 14 -4.18 6.22 -17.90
N LEU A 15 -4.19 6.33 -16.56
CA LEU A 15 -3.58 7.46 -15.84
C LEU A 15 -2.09 7.26 -15.53
N THR A 16 -1.59 6.03 -15.49
CA THR A 16 -0.31 5.76 -14.81
C THR A 16 0.70 4.91 -15.61
N LYS A 17 0.29 4.32 -16.74
CA LYS A 17 1.14 3.42 -17.53
C LYS A 17 2.43 4.09 -18.07
N ASP A 18 2.35 5.36 -18.42
CA ASP A 18 3.44 6.13 -19.02
C ASP A 18 4.22 6.95 -17.98
N VAL A 19 3.85 6.84 -16.70
CA VAL A 19 4.51 7.54 -15.60
C VAL A 19 5.65 6.67 -15.07
N PRO A 20 6.91 7.14 -15.10
CA PRO A 20 8.04 6.38 -14.59
C PRO A 20 7.99 6.29 -13.06
N HIS A 21 8.29 5.10 -12.52
CA HIS A 21 8.42 4.85 -11.10
C HIS A 21 9.60 3.88 -10.85
N GLY A 22 10.76 4.44 -10.58
CA GLY A 22 11.98 3.65 -10.51
C GLY A 22 12.30 3.02 -11.88
N ARG A 23 12.40 1.69 -11.94
CA ARG A 23 12.72 0.93 -13.15
C ARG A 23 11.51 0.45 -13.95
N ARG A 24 10.31 0.78 -13.51
CA ARG A 24 9.03 0.31 -14.07
C ARG A 24 8.05 1.46 -14.20
N SER A 25 6.84 1.16 -14.69
CA SER A 25 5.75 2.13 -14.71
C SER A 25 5.14 2.31 -13.31
N PHE A 26 4.52 3.44 -13.10
CA PHE A 26 3.74 3.68 -11.89
C PHE A 26 2.56 2.71 -11.79
N PHE A 27 1.93 2.35 -12.92
CA PHE A 27 0.90 1.32 -12.97
C PHE A 27 1.38 -0.02 -12.39
N ASP A 28 2.57 -0.50 -12.79
CA ASP A 28 3.12 -1.77 -12.30
C ASP A 28 3.31 -1.75 -10.78
N HIS A 29 3.79 -0.62 -10.22
CA HIS A 29 3.93 -0.45 -8.79
C HIS A 29 2.58 -0.55 -8.07
N LEU A 30 1.57 0.20 -8.54
CA LEU A 30 0.24 0.20 -7.96
C LEU A 30 -0.42 -1.19 -8.00
N LEU A 31 -0.34 -1.86 -9.16
CA LEU A 31 -0.90 -3.20 -9.35
C LEU A 31 -0.25 -4.24 -8.42
N LYS A 32 1.07 -4.21 -8.31
CA LYS A 32 1.80 -5.14 -7.42
C LYS A 32 1.51 -4.86 -5.95
N THR A 33 1.42 -3.58 -5.54
CA THR A 33 1.02 -3.23 -4.17
C THR A 33 -0.38 -3.75 -3.84
N ALA A 34 -1.33 -3.63 -4.75
CA ALA A 34 -2.66 -4.21 -4.59
C ALA A 34 -2.63 -5.73 -4.47
N GLY A 35 -1.77 -6.42 -5.22
CA GLY A 35 -1.55 -7.87 -5.12
C GLY A 35 -0.98 -8.28 -3.75
N VAL A 36 -0.04 -7.52 -3.21
CA VAL A 36 0.48 -7.74 -1.84
C VAL A 36 -0.63 -7.55 -0.81
N MET A 37 -1.45 -6.50 -0.94
CA MET A 37 -2.59 -6.25 -0.05
C MET A 37 -3.63 -7.37 -0.11
N GLU A 38 -3.96 -7.86 -1.30
CA GLU A 38 -4.90 -8.98 -1.47
C GLU A 38 -4.41 -10.24 -0.76
N LYS A 39 -3.12 -10.57 -0.96
CA LYS A 39 -2.50 -11.70 -0.27
C LYS A 39 -2.52 -11.52 1.25
N LEU A 40 -2.12 -10.34 1.73
CA LEU A 40 -2.14 -10.03 3.16
C LEU A 40 -3.54 -10.21 3.76
N CYS A 41 -4.58 -9.65 3.13
CA CYS A 41 -5.95 -9.78 3.60
C CYS A 41 -6.42 -11.23 3.68
N LYS A 42 -6.00 -12.09 2.73
CA LYS A 42 -6.26 -13.53 2.76
C LYS A 42 -5.55 -14.21 3.94
N ASP A 43 -4.26 -13.95 4.07
CA ASP A 43 -3.40 -14.58 5.10
C ASP A 43 -3.90 -14.29 6.52
N ILE A 44 -4.41 -13.07 6.76
CA ILE A 44 -4.92 -12.65 8.08
C ILE A 44 -6.45 -12.75 8.22
N SER A 45 -7.11 -13.33 7.23
CA SER A 45 -8.57 -13.60 7.24
C SER A 45 -9.45 -12.36 7.48
N ILE A 46 -9.09 -11.22 6.91
CA ILE A 46 -9.93 -10.01 6.97
C ILE A 46 -11.08 -10.14 5.97
N ASN A 47 -12.29 -10.26 6.52
CA ASN A 47 -13.52 -10.20 5.73
C ASN A 47 -13.82 -8.75 5.30
N LYS A 48 -14.45 -8.59 4.10
CA LYS A 48 -14.81 -7.27 3.54
C LYS A 48 -13.58 -6.36 3.31
N SER A 49 -12.49 -6.94 2.85
CA SER A 49 -11.21 -6.26 2.59
C SER A 49 -11.12 -5.54 1.23
N ARG A 50 -12.18 -5.59 0.41
CA ARG A 50 -12.13 -5.05 -0.96
C ARG A 50 -11.64 -3.60 -1.00
N TYR A 51 -12.14 -2.74 -0.12
CA TYR A 51 -11.73 -1.34 -0.06
C TYR A 51 -10.23 -1.15 0.23
N LEU A 52 -9.58 -2.07 0.97
CA LEU A 52 -8.14 -2.03 1.22
C LEU A 52 -7.34 -2.36 -0.05
N ILE A 53 -7.82 -3.32 -0.83
CA ILE A 53 -7.21 -3.71 -2.10
C ILE A 53 -7.36 -2.55 -3.11
N ASP A 54 -8.55 -1.95 -3.18
CA ASP A 54 -8.81 -0.80 -4.02
C ASP A 54 -7.98 0.42 -3.57
N ALA A 55 -7.87 0.67 -2.28
CA ALA A 55 -6.99 1.72 -1.75
C ALA A 55 -5.52 1.46 -2.09
N ALA A 56 -5.05 0.22 -2.02
CA ALA A 56 -3.68 -0.14 -2.42
C ALA A 56 -3.44 0.06 -3.92
N LEU A 57 -4.43 -0.19 -4.77
CA LEU A 57 -4.34 0.06 -6.21
C LEU A 57 -4.25 1.56 -6.55
N PHE A 58 -4.75 2.43 -5.69
CA PHE A 58 -4.81 3.89 -5.92
C PHE A 58 -3.94 4.72 -4.96
N HIS A 59 -3.18 4.09 -4.06
CA HIS A 59 -2.57 4.69 -2.86
C HIS A 59 -1.68 5.92 -3.07
N SER A 60 -1.22 6.19 -4.27
CA SER A 60 -0.36 7.34 -4.57
C SER A 60 -0.87 8.18 -5.75
N ILE A 61 -2.14 7.99 -6.16
CA ILE A 61 -2.71 8.64 -7.36
C ILE A 61 -2.73 10.18 -7.26
N TYR A 62 -2.85 10.71 -6.05
CA TYR A 62 -2.81 12.16 -5.82
C TYR A 62 -1.40 12.69 -5.53
N GLY A 63 -0.37 11.85 -5.68
CA GLY A 63 0.99 12.16 -5.25
C GLY A 63 1.17 12.01 -3.75
N THR A 64 2.42 11.97 -3.30
CA THR A 64 2.78 11.87 -1.89
C THR A 64 4.01 12.75 -1.59
N SER A 65 4.40 12.88 -0.33
CA SER A 65 5.65 13.56 0.04
C SER A 65 6.90 12.92 -0.59
N TYR A 66 6.83 11.62 -0.89
CA TYR A 66 7.93 10.86 -1.49
C TYR A 66 7.84 10.72 -3.02
N PHE A 67 6.62 10.80 -3.57
CA PHE A 67 6.35 10.66 -5.00
C PHE A 67 5.51 11.85 -5.48
N LYS A 68 6.16 12.79 -6.17
CA LYS A 68 5.55 14.10 -6.50
C LYS A 68 4.60 14.07 -7.69
N HIS A 69 4.57 12.97 -8.48
CA HIS A 69 3.61 12.86 -9.56
C HIS A 69 2.19 12.90 -9.03
N ARG A 70 1.39 13.78 -9.58
CA ARG A 70 -0.03 13.90 -9.29
C ARG A 70 -0.81 13.74 -10.59
N SER A 71 -1.71 12.77 -10.64
CA SER A 71 -2.59 12.60 -11.79
C SER A 71 -3.66 13.69 -11.81
N ASP A 72 -4.02 14.15 -13.02
CA ASP A 72 -5.16 15.07 -13.23
C ASP A 72 -6.49 14.32 -13.09
N VAL A 73 -6.79 13.89 -11.88
CA VAL A 73 -8.03 13.19 -11.54
C VAL A 73 -8.64 13.79 -10.29
N THR A 74 -9.95 13.98 -10.31
CA THR A 74 -10.67 14.52 -9.15
C THR A 74 -11.03 13.43 -8.16
N ARG A 75 -11.19 13.79 -6.89
CA ARG A 75 -11.61 12.87 -5.83
C ARG A 75 -12.96 12.24 -6.14
N GLU A 76 -13.92 13.02 -6.68
CA GLU A 76 -15.25 12.55 -7.05
C GLU A 76 -15.17 11.42 -8.07
N LYS A 77 -14.29 11.55 -9.06
CA LYS A 77 -14.09 10.52 -10.08
C LYS A 77 -13.48 9.25 -9.51
N VAL A 78 -12.50 9.38 -8.62
CA VAL A 78 -11.90 8.24 -7.92
C VAL A 78 -12.93 7.58 -7.01
N THR A 79 -13.71 8.37 -6.26
CA THR A 79 -14.80 7.85 -5.39
C THR A 79 -15.81 7.01 -6.18
N LEU A 80 -16.20 7.44 -7.38
CA LEU A 80 -17.12 6.67 -8.24
C LEU A 80 -16.53 5.30 -8.62
N ILE A 81 -15.21 5.22 -8.79
CA ILE A 81 -14.53 3.98 -9.22
C ILE A 81 -14.25 3.03 -8.05
N ILE A 82 -13.76 3.53 -6.91
CA ILE A 82 -13.31 2.66 -5.81
C ILE A 82 -14.19 2.74 -4.55
N GLY A 83 -15.16 3.64 -4.52
CA GLY A 83 -16.04 3.89 -3.38
C GLY A 83 -15.42 4.82 -2.34
N GLU A 84 -16.31 5.49 -1.59
CA GLU A 84 -15.95 6.53 -0.61
C GLU A 84 -14.92 6.05 0.44
N LYS A 85 -15.11 4.84 0.97
CA LYS A 85 -14.23 4.31 2.02
C LYS A 85 -12.79 4.10 1.54
N ALA A 86 -12.60 3.59 0.33
CA ALA A 86 -11.29 3.39 -0.26
C ALA A 86 -10.65 4.73 -0.62
N GLU A 87 -11.43 5.63 -1.23
CA GLU A 87 -10.94 6.95 -1.64
C GLU A 87 -10.51 7.79 -0.44
N THR A 88 -11.30 7.81 0.65
CA THR A 88 -10.94 8.52 1.89
C THR A 88 -9.59 8.02 2.45
N LEU A 89 -9.33 6.72 2.43
CA LEU A 89 -8.04 6.16 2.85
C LEU A 89 -6.91 6.60 1.92
N VAL A 90 -7.13 6.61 0.60
CA VAL A 90 -6.16 7.07 -0.41
C VAL A 90 -5.84 8.54 -0.22
N GLU A 91 -6.84 9.39 -0.10
CA GLU A 91 -6.68 10.83 0.11
C GLU A 91 -5.89 11.13 1.37
N PHE A 92 -6.27 10.48 2.47
CA PHE A 92 -5.57 10.63 3.74
C PHE A 92 -4.10 10.20 3.63
N TYR A 93 -3.84 9.03 3.04
CA TYR A 93 -2.50 8.49 2.85
C TYR A 93 -1.62 9.37 1.96
N CYS A 94 -2.16 9.92 0.87
CA CYS A 94 -1.43 10.82 -0.03
C CYS A 94 -1.03 12.14 0.64
N ASN A 95 -1.87 12.66 1.51
CA ASN A 95 -1.66 13.97 2.15
C ASN A 95 -0.83 13.90 3.45
N LEU A 96 -0.47 12.71 3.95
CA LEU A 96 0.39 12.59 5.14
C LEU A 96 1.82 13.04 4.83
N PRO A 97 2.31 14.15 5.41
CA PRO A 97 3.72 14.46 5.35
C PRO A 97 4.49 13.46 6.22
N ASP A 98 5.71 13.08 5.80
CA ASP A 98 6.54 12.11 6.53
C ASP A 98 5.73 10.88 7.01
N ARG A 99 4.86 10.38 6.11
CA ARG A 99 3.79 9.44 6.47
C ARG A 99 4.28 8.22 7.25
N GLN A 100 5.47 7.69 6.96
CA GLN A 100 6.03 6.55 7.67
C GLN A 100 6.19 6.85 9.17
N ILE A 101 6.75 8.00 9.50
CA ILE A 101 6.91 8.45 10.88
C ILE A 101 5.54 8.65 11.52
N GLN A 102 4.62 9.31 10.82
CA GLN A 102 3.31 9.62 11.36
C GLN A 102 2.46 8.37 11.61
N ILE A 103 2.49 7.40 10.70
CA ILE A 103 1.79 6.12 10.87
C ILE A 103 2.34 5.38 12.11
N LEU A 104 3.65 5.37 12.31
CA LEU A 104 4.28 4.70 13.45
C LEU A 104 4.01 5.38 14.80
N GLN A 105 3.61 6.63 14.84
CA GLN A 105 3.21 7.32 16.08
C GLN A 105 1.90 6.81 16.66
N HIS A 106 1.16 5.95 15.95
CA HIS A 106 -0.09 5.31 16.42
C HIS A 106 -1.12 6.30 16.97
N LYS A 107 -1.32 7.43 16.29
CA LYS A 107 -2.14 8.54 16.80
C LYS A 107 -3.47 8.76 16.07
N PHE A 108 -3.70 8.07 14.97
CA PHE A 108 -4.89 8.30 14.15
C PHE A 108 -6.13 7.61 14.73
N LYS A 109 -7.25 8.30 14.63
CA LYS A 109 -8.56 7.81 15.04
C LYS A 109 -9.56 7.92 13.87
N PRO A 110 -10.49 6.99 13.75
CA PRO A 110 -10.70 5.82 14.61
C PRO A 110 -9.58 4.77 14.46
N ASP A 111 -9.49 3.82 15.37
CA ASP A 111 -8.47 2.76 15.36
C ASP A 111 -8.43 1.96 14.05
N GLN A 112 -9.58 1.84 13.37
CA GLN A 112 -9.64 1.22 12.05
C GLN A 112 -8.81 1.99 11.01
N LEU A 113 -8.84 3.32 11.00
CA LEU A 113 -8.02 4.14 10.11
C LEU A 113 -6.53 3.88 10.35
N GLN A 114 -6.12 3.86 11.63
CA GLN A 114 -4.72 3.58 11.99
C GLN A 114 -4.29 2.18 11.51
N ARG A 115 -5.12 1.17 11.73
CA ARG A 115 -4.88 -0.20 11.23
C ARG A 115 -4.74 -0.23 9.72
N ASP A 116 -5.66 0.40 9.02
CA ASP A 116 -5.72 0.40 7.57
C ASP A 116 -4.50 1.13 6.95
N LEU A 117 -4.03 2.19 7.61
CA LEU A 117 -2.78 2.88 7.25
C LEU A 117 -1.53 1.99 7.46
N TYR A 118 -1.47 1.24 8.57
CA TYR A 118 -0.41 0.24 8.77
C TYR A 118 -0.41 -0.81 7.66
N MET A 119 -1.58 -1.34 7.31
CA MET A 119 -1.70 -2.36 6.27
C MET A 119 -1.28 -1.82 4.90
N LEU A 120 -1.68 -0.60 4.57
CA LEU A 120 -1.36 0.04 3.30
C LEU A 120 0.14 0.32 3.18
N GLU A 121 0.75 0.89 4.23
CA GLU A 121 2.19 1.13 4.25
C GLU A 121 2.99 -0.19 4.24
N TYR A 122 2.53 -1.23 4.97
CA TYR A 122 3.16 -2.55 4.92
C TYR A 122 3.17 -3.12 3.50
N ALA A 123 2.04 -3.10 2.81
CA ALA A 123 1.94 -3.59 1.44
C ALA A 123 2.86 -2.83 0.48
N ASN A 124 2.91 -1.50 0.61
CA ASN A 124 3.77 -0.63 -0.18
C ASN A 124 5.27 -0.93 0.06
N VAL A 125 5.69 -1.05 1.31
CA VAL A 125 7.10 -1.33 1.65
C VAL A 125 7.52 -2.74 1.24
N VAL A 126 6.65 -3.75 1.40
CA VAL A 126 6.89 -5.11 0.92
C VAL A 126 7.10 -5.12 -0.59
N GLU A 127 6.22 -4.47 -1.34
CA GLU A 127 6.29 -4.40 -2.79
C GLU A 127 7.59 -3.74 -3.27
N GLN A 128 7.96 -2.60 -2.68
CA GLN A 128 9.21 -1.92 -2.99
C GLN A 128 10.45 -2.74 -2.61
N SER A 129 10.37 -3.54 -1.55
CA SER A 129 11.47 -4.40 -1.13
C SER A 129 11.70 -5.57 -2.09
N VAL A 130 10.62 -6.11 -2.69
CA VAL A 130 10.74 -7.11 -3.76
C VAL A 130 11.42 -6.52 -4.98
N ASP A 131 11.07 -5.30 -5.36
CA ASP A 131 11.69 -4.59 -6.47
C ASP A 131 13.19 -4.31 -6.22
N ASP A 132 13.56 -3.89 -4.99
CA ASP A 132 14.95 -3.70 -4.58
C ASP A 132 15.77 -5.00 -4.75
N VAL A 133 15.26 -6.13 -4.27
CA VAL A 133 15.95 -7.43 -4.39
C VAL A 133 16.12 -7.85 -5.84
N GLN A 134 15.08 -7.70 -6.66
CA GLN A 134 15.14 -8.03 -8.08
C GLN A 134 16.13 -7.14 -8.85
N SER A 135 16.31 -5.91 -8.41
CA SER A 135 17.13 -4.91 -9.10
C SER A 135 18.56 -4.85 -8.62
N THR A 136 18.82 -5.05 -7.33
CA THR A 136 20.14 -4.89 -6.70
C THR A 136 20.70 -6.16 -6.08
N GLY A 137 19.87 -7.22 -5.98
CA GLY A 137 20.21 -8.45 -5.26
C GLY A 137 20.22 -8.30 -3.73
N ALA A 138 19.87 -7.13 -3.19
CA ALA A 138 19.93 -6.85 -1.77
C ALA A 138 18.66 -6.19 -1.24
N LEU A 139 18.37 -6.47 0.04
CA LEU A 139 17.28 -5.80 0.78
C LEU A 139 17.80 -4.51 1.43
N ASN A 140 17.01 -3.45 1.31
CA ASN A 140 17.29 -2.20 2.00
C ASN A 140 17.02 -2.36 3.53
N PRO A 141 18.04 -2.16 4.40
CA PRO A 141 17.89 -2.34 5.85
C PRO A 141 16.79 -1.46 6.47
N ALA A 142 16.61 -0.24 5.98
CA ALA A 142 15.56 0.66 6.47
C ALA A 142 14.15 0.13 6.15
N LYS A 143 13.95 -0.45 4.96
CA LYS A 143 12.68 -1.08 4.59
C LYS A 143 12.42 -2.35 5.42
N ILE A 144 13.45 -3.15 5.70
CA ILE A 144 13.34 -4.32 6.60
C ILE A 144 12.89 -3.88 7.99
N PHE A 145 13.56 -2.86 8.54
CA PHE A 145 13.21 -2.31 9.85
C PHE A 145 11.75 -1.81 9.86
N MET A 146 11.34 -1.08 8.85
CA MET A 146 9.98 -0.58 8.71
C MET A 146 8.95 -1.72 8.67
N MET A 147 9.16 -2.75 7.83
CA MET A 147 8.27 -3.91 7.77
C MET A 147 8.13 -4.63 9.12
N ARG A 148 9.24 -4.81 9.83
CA ARG A 148 9.24 -5.45 11.16
C ARG A 148 8.42 -4.63 12.16
N LEU A 149 8.62 -3.33 12.17
CA LEU A 149 7.97 -2.42 13.11
C LEU A 149 6.45 -2.32 12.83
N ILE A 150 6.05 -2.17 11.57
CA ILE A 150 4.64 -2.17 11.19
C ILE A 150 3.99 -3.52 11.54
N ARG A 151 4.66 -4.63 11.22
CA ARG A 151 4.18 -5.98 11.53
C ARG A 151 3.95 -6.17 13.03
N ALA A 152 4.89 -5.74 13.87
CA ALA A 152 4.75 -5.79 15.32
C ALA A 152 3.54 -4.98 15.79
N ASN A 153 3.37 -3.74 15.31
CA ASN A 153 2.20 -2.93 15.66
C ASN A 153 0.87 -3.58 15.24
N LEU A 154 0.80 -4.21 14.07
CA LEU A 154 -0.39 -4.91 13.62
C LEU A 154 -0.72 -6.12 14.50
N MET A 155 0.29 -6.83 14.98
CA MET A 155 0.12 -7.95 15.89
C MET A 155 -0.28 -7.50 17.30
N ASP A 156 0.42 -6.51 17.85
CA ASP A 156 0.30 -6.10 19.25
C ASP A 156 -0.99 -5.28 19.51
N HIS A 157 -1.34 -4.37 18.60
CA HIS A 157 -2.50 -3.48 18.79
C HIS A 157 -3.80 -4.04 18.19
N TYR A 158 -3.71 -4.86 17.14
CA TYR A 158 -4.91 -5.35 16.41
C TYR A 158 -5.07 -6.86 16.47
N ASN A 159 -4.19 -7.55 17.18
CA ASN A 159 -4.22 -9.02 17.33
C ASN A 159 -4.29 -9.75 15.97
N LEU A 160 -3.62 -9.22 14.95
CA LEU A 160 -3.59 -9.83 13.63
C LEU A 160 -2.49 -10.89 13.57
N LYS A 161 -2.82 -12.07 13.04
CA LYS A 161 -1.86 -13.15 12.80
C LYS A 161 -1.06 -12.88 11.52
N MET A 162 -0.16 -11.93 11.59
CA MET A 162 0.64 -11.53 10.44
C MET A 162 1.51 -12.67 9.90
N PRO A 163 1.56 -12.88 8.57
CA PRO A 163 2.45 -13.86 7.96
C PRO A 163 3.91 -13.54 8.27
N PRO A 164 4.83 -14.52 8.14
CA PRO A 164 6.25 -14.24 8.19
C PRO A 164 6.62 -13.22 7.12
N LEU A 165 7.73 -12.51 7.34
CA LEU A 165 8.24 -11.60 6.32
C LEU A 165 8.54 -12.38 5.03
N PRO A 166 8.27 -11.80 3.84
CA PRO A 166 8.38 -12.51 2.56
C PRO A 166 9.83 -12.82 2.15
N PHE A 167 10.79 -12.53 3.01
CA PHE A 167 12.21 -12.74 2.76
C PHE A 167 12.83 -13.61 3.86
N ASN A 168 13.67 -14.57 3.45
CA ASN A 168 14.50 -15.33 4.39
C ASN A 168 15.66 -14.43 4.83
N PHE A 169 15.56 -13.89 6.04
CA PHE A 169 16.68 -13.19 6.66
C PHE A 169 17.59 -14.23 7.31
N PRO A 170 18.91 -14.17 7.11
CA PRO A 170 19.82 -14.99 7.91
C PRO A 170 19.55 -14.68 9.38
N SER A 171 19.29 -15.73 10.16
CA SER A 171 19.28 -15.65 11.63
C SER A 171 20.67 -15.19 12.07
N LYS A 172 20.73 -14.04 12.75
CA LYS A 172 21.96 -13.66 13.45
C LYS A 172 22.07 -14.47 14.71
#